data_7d4ebec998c50124e680d2fd8a153d05
#
_entry.id   7d4ebec998c50124e680d2fd8a153d05
#
_cell.length_a   1.000
_cell.length_b   1.000
_cell.length_c   1.000
_cell.angle_alpha   90.00
_cell.angle_beta   90.00
_cell.angle_gamma   90.00
#
_symmetry.space_group_name_H-M   'P 1'
#
loop_
_entity.id
_entity.type
_entity.pdbx_description
1 polymer ?
#
loop_
_entity_poly.entity_id
_entity_poly.type
_entity_poly.pdbx_seq_one_letter_code
_entity_poly.pdbx_strand_id
1 'polypeptide(L)'
;MPRTPVWAELPVLPAIEMVPLVQSWEAAGVEGVWAPQIFGAPFTTLAAAAAVTTRIKLGTGIALAFTRSPLETACSAIDLDHISDGRVVLGLGSSAESQIEGSFGMPYGKPLKHMREIVGQVRAVIEQGHTGELKRLEGEYNTLDLSHFRLVRPARRSAIPIYLPAVFEKACEQAGAIADGLLGHPLWTTAWLRDRVGQSLALGLDKAGRKRSEVTINLMIFTVINDNRAEAIADARTNIAFYTQSPQYLRYFAEIGFGKEAEAIQAAFAVQDYGAMAKACPDEMISAITILGSADEVQEQVAERAQYADAITPVVPQFGVAPEKAAIYRKRIADVFYI
;
A
#
# COMPACT_ATOMS: atom_id res chain seq x y z
N MET A 1 20.51 -15.76 8.05
CA MET A 1 19.04 -15.62 8.12
C MET A 1 18.51 -15.65 6.69
N PRO A 2 17.32 -16.22 6.40
CA PRO A 2 16.73 -16.07 5.07
C PRO A 2 16.58 -14.58 4.77
N ARG A 3 16.78 -14.19 3.52
CA ARG A 3 16.68 -12.80 3.08
C ARG A 3 15.20 -12.35 3.18
N THR A 4 14.94 -11.17 3.71
CA THR A 4 13.60 -10.59 3.75
C THR A 4 13.08 -10.41 2.31
N PRO A 5 11.91 -10.95 1.96
CA PRO A 5 11.31 -10.77 0.65
C PRO A 5 11.14 -9.31 0.29
N VAL A 6 11.52 -8.94 -0.93
CA VAL A 6 11.45 -7.56 -1.41
C VAL A 6 10.39 -7.44 -2.49
N TRP A 7 9.55 -6.44 -2.36
CA TRP A 7 8.54 -6.04 -3.34
C TRP A 7 8.93 -4.72 -4.00
N ALA A 8 8.42 -4.48 -5.20
CA ALA A 8 8.64 -3.24 -5.93
C ALA A 8 7.30 -2.49 -6.15
N GLU A 9 7.34 -1.17 -6.24
CA GLU A 9 6.21 -0.39 -6.72
C GLU A 9 6.23 -0.34 -8.25
N LEU A 10 5.13 -0.77 -8.90
CA LEU A 10 4.98 -0.78 -10.35
C LEU A 10 4.19 0.47 -10.80
N PRO A 11 4.86 1.50 -11.33
CA PRO A 11 4.20 2.69 -11.84
C PRO A 11 3.44 2.39 -13.14
N VAL A 12 2.48 3.26 -13.47
CA VAL A 12 1.85 3.24 -14.79
C VAL A 12 2.83 3.81 -15.81
N LEU A 13 3.28 2.98 -16.73
CA LEU A 13 4.25 3.31 -17.80
C LEU A 13 3.73 2.82 -19.15
N PRO A 14 4.22 3.39 -20.28
CA PRO A 14 4.04 2.77 -21.58
C PRO A 14 4.53 1.32 -21.59
N ALA A 15 3.84 0.43 -22.31
CA ALA A 15 4.17 -1.00 -22.32
C ALA A 15 5.64 -1.28 -22.69
N ILE A 16 6.21 -0.48 -23.60
CA ILE A 16 7.60 -0.61 -24.03
C ILE A 16 8.61 -0.41 -22.89
N GLU A 17 8.25 0.34 -21.86
CA GLU A 17 9.07 0.59 -20.66
C GLU A 17 8.71 -0.39 -19.54
N MET A 18 7.42 -0.63 -19.32
CA MET A 18 6.92 -1.46 -18.22
C MET A 18 7.29 -2.94 -18.37
N VAL A 19 7.18 -3.49 -19.60
CA VAL A 19 7.42 -4.91 -19.84
C VAL A 19 8.87 -5.31 -19.50
N PRO A 20 9.91 -4.66 -20.05
CA PRO A 20 11.28 -5.02 -19.68
C PRO A 20 11.58 -4.75 -18.20
N LEU A 21 10.97 -3.74 -17.59
CA LEU A 21 11.15 -3.41 -16.18
C LEU A 21 10.65 -4.54 -15.29
N VAL A 22 9.39 -4.97 -15.44
CA VAL A 22 8.82 -6.02 -14.58
C VAL A 22 9.49 -7.38 -14.81
N GLN A 23 9.90 -7.68 -16.04
CA GLN A 23 10.66 -8.89 -16.36
C GLN A 23 12.05 -8.88 -15.72
N SER A 24 12.73 -7.74 -15.69
CA SER A 24 14.01 -7.60 -15.00
C SER A 24 13.88 -7.81 -13.50
N TRP A 25 12.81 -7.29 -12.87
CA TRP A 25 12.52 -7.52 -11.46
C TRP A 25 12.21 -8.99 -11.15
N GLU A 26 11.43 -9.65 -11.99
CA GLU A 26 11.19 -11.10 -11.85
C GLU A 26 12.47 -11.92 -11.97
N ALA A 27 13.35 -11.56 -12.92
CA ALA A 27 14.64 -12.22 -13.09
C ALA A 27 15.57 -12.00 -11.89
N ALA A 28 15.52 -10.81 -11.29
CA ALA A 28 16.29 -10.45 -10.09
C ALA A 28 15.69 -11.01 -8.78
N GLY A 29 14.62 -11.78 -8.82
CA GLY A 29 14.04 -12.43 -7.64
C GLY A 29 13.17 -11.53 -6.76
N VAL A 30 12.68 -10.40 -7.29
CA VAL A 30 11.65 -9.60 -6.61
C VAL A 30 10.42 -10.46 -6.37
N GLU A 31 9.93 -10.49 -5.13
CA GLU A 31 8.83 -11.35 -4.69
C GLU A 31 7.50 -10.96 -5.34
N GLY A 32 7.26 -9.67 -5.48
CA GLY A 32 6.02 -9.15 -6.04
C GLY A 32 6.09 -7.67 -6.38
N VAL A 33 5.05 -7.20 -7.06
CA VAL A 33 4.88 -5.78 -7.38
C VAL A 33 3.57 -5.26 -6.84
N TRP A 34 3.58 -4.00 -6.40
CA TRP A 34 2.38 -3.25 -6.00
C TRP A 34 2.06 -2.21 -7.07
N ALA A 35 0.88 -2.29 -7.68
CA ALA A 35 0.36 -1.24 -8.54
C ALA A 35 -0.53 -0.29 -7.72
N PRO A 36 -0.15 0.99 -7.54
CA PRO A 36 -0.95 1.96 -6.79
C PRO A 36 -2.15 2.42 -7.60
N GLN A 37 -3.22 2.82 -6.89
CA GLN A 37 -4.33 3.57 -7.46
C GLN A 37 -4.32 5.00 -6.92
N ILE A 38 -4.13 5.96 -7.82
CA ILE A 38 -4.42 7.37 -7.53
C ILE A 38 -5.82 7.70 -8.08
N PHE A 39 -6.05 7.50 -9.36
CA PHE A 39 -7.35 7.65 -10.03
C PHE A 39 -7.71 6.43 -10.88
N GLY A 40 -6.81 5.97 -11.76
CA GLY A 40 -7.03 4.81 -12.63
C GLY A 40 -6.96 3.48 -11.86
N ALA A 41 -7.73 2.48 -12.31
CA ALA A 41 -7.76 1.17 -11.66
C ALA A 41 -6.42 0.41 -11.81
N PRO A 42 -5.85 -0.14 -10.72
CA PRO A 42 -4.54 -0.81 -10.76
C PRO A 42 -4.57 -2.16 -11.49
N PHE A 43 -5.75 -2.74 -11.67
CA PHE A 43 -5.94 -4.04 -12.32
C PHE A 43 -5.43 -4.06 -13.78
N THR A 44 -5.54 -2.94 -14.52
CA THR A 44 -5.07 -2.85 -15.91
C THR A 44 -3.56 -2.97 -16.01
N THR A 45 -2.82 -2.27 -15.16
CA THR A 45 -1.35 -2.36 -15.07
C THR A 45 -0.91 -3.77 -14.69
N LEU A 46 -1.59 -4.37 -13.69
CA LEU A 46 -1.28 -5.72 -13.24
C LEU A 46 -1.62 -6.79 -14.29
N ALA A 47 -2.69 -6.62 -15.06
CA ALA A 47 -3.02 -7.54 -16.16
C ALA A 47 -1.94 -7.54 -17.24
N ALA A 48 -1.41 -6.37 -17.58
CA ALA A 48 -0.30 -6.26 -18.52
C ALA A 48 0.99 -6.90 -17.97
N ALA A 49 1.30 -6.71 -16.68
CA ALA A 49 2.43 -7.38 -16.02
C ALA A 49 2.23 -8.90 -15.93
N ALA A 50 1.01 -9.36 -15.66
CA ALA A 50 0.67 -10.78 -15.59
C ALA A 50 0.96 -11.52 -16.90
N ALA A 51 0.67 -10.88 -18.03
CA ALA A 51 0.85 -11.48 -19.37
C ALA A 51 2.32 -11.73 -19.76
N VAL A 52 3.27 -11.06 -19.10
CA VAL A 52 4.70 -11.09 -19.46
C VAL A 52 5.59 -11.64 -18.34
N THR A 53 5.00 -12.14 -17.24
CA THR A 53 5.69 -12.71 -16.09
C THR A 53 5.05 -14.03 -15.66
N THR A 54 5.78 -14.84 -14.89
CA THR A 54 5.33 -16.21 -14.53
C THR A 54 5.40 -16.52 -13.04
N ARG A 55 6.16 -15.76 -12.25
CA ARG A 55 6.43 -16.04 -10.83
C ARG A 55 6.09 -14.88 -9.90
N ILE A 56 6.42 -13.66 -10.32
CA ILE A 56 6.26 -12.46 -9.50
C ILE A 56 4.80 -12.27 -9.07
N LYS A 57 4.56 -12.01 -7.80
CA LYS A 57 3.23 -11.72 -7.27
C LYS A 57 2.73 -10.36 -7.75
N LEU A 58 1.44 -10.22 -7.90
CA LEU A 58 0.79 -9.06 -8.50
C LEU A 58 -0.21 -8.46 -7.51
N GLY A 59 0.21 -7.39 -6.85
CA GLY A 59 -0.56 -6.76 -5.78
C GLY A 59 -1.17 -5.42 -6.19
N THR A 60 -2.42 -5.18 -5.81
CA THR A 60 -2.93 -3.81 -5.80
C THR A 60 -2.41 -3.11 -4.55
N GLY A 61 -1.69 -2.03 -4.68
CA GLY A 61 -1.06 -1.34 -3.55
C GLY A 61 -1.38 0.15 -3.46
N ILE A 62 -2.63 0.47 -3.26
CA ILE A 62 -3.85 -0.28 -3.02
C ILE A 62 -4.91 -0.01 -4.10
N ALA A 63 -5.90 -0.91 -4.26
CA ALA A 63 -7.14 -0.55 -4.94
C ALA A 63 -8.05 0.20 -3.96
N LEU A 64 -8.63 1.33 -4.40
CA LEU A 64 -9.55 2.14 -3.58
C LEU A 64 -10.88 1.41 -3.45
N ALA A 65 -11.14 0.83 -2.30
CA ALA A 65 -12.28 -0.06 -2.07
C ALA A 65 -13.63 0.64 -2.19
N PHE A 66 -13.71 1.93 -1.85
CA PHE A 66 -14.98 2.69 -1.83
C PHE A 66 -15.35 3.31 -3.18
N THR A 67 -14.52 3.14 -4.22
CA THR A 67 -14.79 3.71 -5.55
C THR A 67 -15.51 2.76 -6.51
N ARG A 68 -15.74 1.52 -6.11
CA ARG A 68 -16.40 0.48 -6.92
C ARG A 68 -17.17 -0.51 -6.05
N SER A 69 -18.10 -1.23 -6.66
CA SER A 69 -18.84 -2.24 -5.90
C SER A 69 -17.94 -3.40 -5.44
N PRO A 70 -18.25 -4.05 -4.31
CA PRO A 70 -17.56 -5.25 -3.88
C PRO A 70 -17.63 -6.38 -4.93
N LEU A 71 -18.71 -6.47 -5.68
CA LEU A 71 -18.86 -7.45 -6.77
C LEU A 71 -17.87 -7.17 -7.89
N GLU A 72 -17.75 -5.92 -8.36
CA GLU A 72 -16.79 -5.55 -9.41
C GLU A 72 -15.34 -5.77 -8.95
N THR A 73 -15.04 -5.43 -7.69
CA THR A 73 -13.74 -5.66 -7.08
C THR A 73 -13.38 -7.16 -7.05
N ALA A 74 -14.32 -8.02 -6.64
CA ALA A 74 -14.13 -9.46 -6.61
C ALA A 74 -13.94 -10.04 -8.02
N CYS A 75 -14.77 -9.65 -8.98
CA CYS A 75 -14.66 -10.10 -10.37
C CYS A 75 -13.33 -9.69 -11.00
N SER A 76 -12.90 -8.44 -10.81
CA SER A 76 -11.59 -7.96 -11.29
C SER A 76 -10.43 -8.76 -10.68
N ALA A 77 -10.51 -9.08 -9.40
CA ALA A 77 -9.49 -9.89 -8.72
C ALA A 77 -9.48 -11.34 -9.23
N ILE A 78 -10.65 -11.93 -9.45
CA ILE A 78 -10.80 -13.30 -10.01
C ILE A 78 -10.23 -13.37 -11.42
N ASP A 79 -10.58 -12.41 -12.29
CA ASP A 79 -10.09 -12.38 -13.66
C ASP A 79 -8.56 -12.22 -13.70
N LEU A 80 -8.02 -11.30 -12.91
CA LEU A 80 -6.57 -11.13 -12.80
C LEU A 80 -5.88 -12.38 -12.22
N ASP A 81 -6.51 -13.07 -11.26
CA ASP A 81 -5.98 -14.30 -10.68
C ASP A 81 -5.95 -15.45 -11.69
N HIS A 82 -6.95 -15.52 -12.57
CA HIS A 82 -6.95 -16.44 -13.71
C HIS A 82 -5.84 -16.11 -14.73
N ILE A 83 -5.72 -14.84 -15.13
CA ILE A 83 -4.70 -14.38 -16.10
C ILE A 83 -3.29 -14.66 -15.56
N SER A 84 -3.08 -14.46 -14.26
CA SER A 84 -1.78 -14.58 -13.62
C SER A 84 -1.43 -15.98 -13.11
N ASP A 85 -2.31 -16.96 -13.28
CA ASP A 85 -2.16 -18.31 -12.72
C ASP A 85 -2.01 -18.33 -11.20
N GLY A 86 -2.85 -17.56 -10.48
CA GLY A 86 -2.94 -17.61 -9.02
C GLY A 86 -1.93 -16.75 -8.27
N ARG A 87 -1.42 -15.64 -8.86
CA ARG A 87 -0.39 -14.78 -8.27
C ARG A 87 -0.91 -13.48 -7.65
N VAL A 88 -2.22 -13.26 -7.64
CA VAL A 88 -2.80 -12.00 -7.16
C VAL A 88 -2.73 -11.85 -5.64
N VAL A 89 -2.46 -10.65 -5.17
CA VAL A 89 -2.66 -10.16 -3.81
C VAL A 89 -3.52 -8.91 -3.87
N LEU A 90 -4.69 -8.92 -3.24
CA LEU A 90 -5.65 -7.84 -3.32
C LEU A 90 -5.46 -6.87 -2.15
N GLY A 91 -4.70 -5.79 -2.36
CA GLY A 91 -4.62 -4.70 -1.39
C GLY A 91 -5.81 -3.75 -1.56
N LEU A 92 -6.58 -3.57 -0.49
CA LEU A 92 -7.77 -2.72 -0.46
C LEU A 92 -7.62 -1.61 0.58
N GLY A 93 -7.89 -0.35 0.20
CA GLY A 93 -7.81 0.77 1.12
C GLY A 93 -8.93 1.79 0.92
N SER A 94 -9.17 2.60 1.95
CA SER A 94 -10.25 3.59 1.97
C SER A 94 -9.90 4.91 1.29
N SER A 95 -8.62 5.22 1.12
CA SER A 95 -8.15 6.57 0.77
C SER A 95 -8.60 7.66 1.76
N ALA A 96 -8.54 8.94 1.35
CA ALA A 96 -9.05 10.07 2.11
C ALA A 96 -10.51 10.35 1.73
N GLU A 97 -11.31 10.79 2.71
CA GLU A 97 -12.71 11.17 2.52
C GLU A 97 -12.90 12.19 1.40
N SER A 98 -12.06 13.23 1.39
CA SER A 98 -12.08 14.27 0.35
C SER A 98 -11.86 13.74 -1.07
N GLN A 99 -11.08 12.70 -1.23
CA GLN A 99 -10.86 12.07 -2.53
C GLN A 99 -12.06 11.20 -2.92
N ILE A 100 -12.59 10.40 -1.99
CA ILE A 100 -13.70 9.50 -2.27
C ILE A 100 -14.98 10.29 -2.54
N GLU A 101 -15.35 11.22 -1.68
CA GLU A 101 -16.58 12.01 -1.85
C GLU A 101 -16.42 13.10 -2.91
N GLY A 102 -15.26 13.81 -2.90
CA GLY A 102 -15.02 14.92 -3.81
C GLY A 102 -14.70 14.50 -5.24
N SER A 103 -13.75 13.57 -5.44
CA SER A 103 -13.28 13.20 -6.78
C SER A 103 -14.06 12.04 -7.38
N PHE A 104 -14.43 11.03 -6.58
CA PHE A 104 -15.14 9.84 -7.06
C PHE A 104 -16.64 9.92 -6.88
N GLY A 105 -17.16 10.88 -6.09
CA GLY A 105 -18.60 11.05 -5.86
C GLY A 105 -19.25 9.88 -5.12
N MET A 106 -18.47 9.14 -4.32
CA MET A 106 -18.90 7.93 -3.62
C MET A 106 -18.95 8.18 -2.11
N PRO A 107 -19.90 7.54 -1.37
CA PRO A 107 -19.98 7.73 0.08
C PRO A 107 -18.78 7.13 0.80
N TYR A 108 -18.19 7.89 1.74
CA TYR A 108 -17.07 7.42 2.57
C TYR A 108 -17.57 6.66 3.80
N GLY A 109 -18.45 7.26 4.57
CA GLY A 109 -19.04 6.68 5.76
C GLY A 109 -18.02 6.45 6.89
N LYS A 110 -18.22 5.38 7.68
CA LYS A 110 -17.32 4.96 8.75
C LYS A 110 -16.27 3.99 8.17
N PRO A 111 -15.04 4.41 7.87
CA PRO A 111 -14.12 3.68 7.00
C PRO A 111 -13.77 2.28 7.49
N LEU A 112 -13.58 2.07 8.78
CA LEU A 112 -13.29 0.74 9.31
C LEU A 112 -14.48 -0.22 9.17
N LYS A 113 -15.69 0.27 9.42
CA LYS A 113 -16.92 -0.55 9.27
C LYS A 113 -17.20 -0.85 7.82
N HIS A 114 -17.11 0.16 6.95
CA HIS A 114 -17.29 0.04 5.51
C HIS A 114 -16.27 -0.93 4.89
N MET A 115 -14.99 -0.81 5.27
CA MET A 115 -13.95 -1.75 4.81
C MET A 115 -14.21 -3.19 5.24
N ARG A 116 -14.65 -3.41 6.48
CA ARG A 116 -15.01 -4.75 6.98
C ARG A 116 -16.12 -5.39 6.15
N GLU A 117 -17.14 -4.61 5.82
CA GLU A 117 -18.24 -5.04 4.98
C GLU A 117 -17.75 -5.44 3.59
N ILE A 118 -16.97 -4.57 2.92
CA ILE A 118 -16.43 -4.83 1.59
C ILE A 118 -15.55 -6.10 1.58
N VAL A 119 -14.64 -6.24 2.53
CA VAL A 119 -13.78 -7.44 2.62
C VAL A 119 -14.62 -8.71 2.75
N GLY A 120 -15.67 -8.69 3.59
CA GLY A 120 -16.57 -9.83 3.75
C GLY A 120 -17.31 -10.18 2.45
N GLN A 121 -17.85 -9.16 1.77
CA GLN A 121 -18.59 -9.36 0.52
C GLN A 121 -17.67 -9.80 -0.62
N VAL A 122 -16.46 -9.23 -0.74
CA VAL A 122 -15.46 -9.65 -1.74
C VAL A 122 -15.08 -11.11 -1.54
N ARG A 123 -14.80 -11.52 -0.30
CA ARG A 123 -14.47 -12.92 0.01
C ARG A 123 -15.62 -13.88 -0.34
N ALA A 124 -16.86 -13.53 0.02
CA ALA A 124 -18.03 -14.34 -0.30
C ALA A 124 -18.20 -14.55 -1.82
N VAL A 125 -17.98 -13.49 -2.62
CA VAL A 125 -18.05 -13.60 -4.09
C VAL A 125 -16.92 -14.48 -4.66
N ILE A 126 -15.69 -14.33 -4.17
CA ILE A 126 -14.54 -15.13 -4.60
C ILE A 126 -14.80 -16.63 -4.30
N GLU A 127 -15.26 -16.94 -3.10
CA GLU A 127 -15.46 -18.29 -2.64
C GLU A 127 -16.66 -18.97 -3.28
N GLN A 128 -17.81 -18.28 -3.34
CA GLN A 128 -19.12 -18.88 -3.62
C GLN A 128 -19.79 -18.38 -4.91
N GLY A 129 -19.23 -17.35 -5.58
CA GLY A 129 -19.86 -16.73 -6.74
C GLY A 129 -20.15 -17.67 -7.92
N HIS A 130 -19.49 -18.82 -7.99
CA HIS A 130 -19.69 -19.85 -9.01
C HIS A 130 -20.76 -20.88 -8.66
N THR A 131 -21.16 -21.00 -7.40
CA THR A 131 -22.08 -22.04 -6.94
C THR A 131 -23.52 -21.79 -7.38
N GLY A 132 -23.92 -20.52 -7.52
CA GLY A 132 -25.31 -20.09 -7.73
C GLY A 132 -26.14 -20.09 -6.43
N GLU A 133 -25.50 -20.35 -5.27
CA GLU A 133 -26.16 -20.36 -3.96
C GLU A 133 -26.12 -18.99 -3.30
N LEU A 134 -25.16 -18.13 -3.69
CA LEU A 134 -25.05 -16.78 -3.20
C LEU A 134 -26.19 -15.91 -3.73
N LYS A 135 -27.15 -15.54 -2.86
CA LYS A 135 -28.38 -14.83 -3.27
C LYS A 135 -28.32 -13.35 -2.94
N ARG A 136 -28.05 -13.02 -1.71
CA ARG A 136 -28.05 -11.63 -1.23
C ARG A 136 -27.02 -11.44 -0.15
N LEU A 137 -26.25 -10.36 -0.27
CA LEU A 137 -25.31 -9.92 0.75
C LEU A 137 -25.78 -8.57 1.29
N GLU A 138 -26.27 -8.57 2.52
CA GLU A 138 -26.74 -7.36 3.20
C GLU A 138 -25.56 -6.61 3.80
N GLY A 139 -25.58 -5.29 3.66
CA GLY A 139 -24.62 -4.40 4.27
C GLY A 139 -25.23 -3.03 4.57
N GLU A 140 -24.58 -2.25 5.39
CA GLU A 140 -24.98 -0.87 5.68
C GLU A 140 -24.62 0.07 4.51
N TYR A 141 -23.52 -0.23 3.82
CA TYR A 141 -22.99 0.57 2.72
C TYR A 141 -23.26 -0.06 1.36
N ASN A 142 -23.22 -1.37 1.27
CA ASN A 142 -23.40 -2.11 0.03
C ASN A 142 -24.36 -3.28 0.23
N THR A 143 -25.52 -3.24 -0.41
CA THR A 143 -26.39 -4.42 -0.50
C THR A 143 -26.31 -4.97 -1.92
N LEU A 144 -25.89 -6.23 -2.05
CA LEU A 144 -25.78 -6.90 -3.35
C LEU A 144 -26.88 -7.93 -3.50
N ASP A 145 -27.72 -7.77 -4.52
CA ASP A 145 -28.64 -8.83 -4.95
C ASP A 145 -27.98 -9.67 -6.04
N LEU A 146 -27.60 -10.87 -5.67
CA LEU A 146 -26.88 -11.83 -6.51
C LEU A 146 -27.80 -12.98 -6.98
N SER A 147 -29.12 -12.83 -6.88
CA SER A 147 -30.09 -13.87 -7.19
C SER A 147 -29.97 -14.41 -8.62
N HIS A 148 -29.53 -13.56 -9.55
CA HIS A 148 -29.29 -13.91 -10.96
C HIS A 148 -27.81 -13.93 -11.34
N PHE A 149 -26.90 -13.82 -10.34
CA PHE A 149 -25.47 -13.82 -10.56
C PHE A 149 -24.89 -15.21 -10.39
N ARG A 150 -24.05 -15.60 -11.33
CA ARG A 150 -23.21 -16.79 -11.23
C ARG A 150 -21.98 -16.64 -12.10
N LEU A 151 -20.81 -16.84 -11.52
CA LEU A 151 -19.56 -16.95 -12.29
C LEU A 151 -19.61 -18.20 -13.19
N VAL A 152 -19.14 -18.06 -14.44
CA VAL A 152 -19.13 -19.17 -15.43
C VAL A 152 -18.22 -20.32 -14.97
N ARG A 153 -17.21 -19.99 -14.19
CA ARG A 153 -16.25 -20.96 -13.60
C ARG A 153 -15.86 -20.52 -12.19
N PRO A 154 -15.43 -21.44 -11.32
CA PRO A 154 -14.91 -21.07 -10.02
C PRO A 154 -13.67 -20.18 -10.15
N ALA A 155 -13.38 -19.37 -9.12
CA ALA A 155 -12.12 -18.65 -9.01
C ALA A 155 -10.94 -19.65 -9.07
N ARG A 156 -9.79 -19.21 -9.56
CA ARG A 156 -8.55 -20.02 -9.64
C ARG A 156 -8.13 -20.55 -8.27
N ARG A 157 -8.34 -19.75 -7.25
CA ARG A 157 -8.16 -20.08 -5.82
C ARG A 157 -9.45 -19.74 -5.06
N SER A 158 -9.82 -20.56 -4.11
CA SER A 158 -10.99 -20.30 -3.24
C SER A 158 -10.79 -19.07 -2.34
N ALA A 159 -9.55 -18.67 -2.13
CA ALA A 159 -9.20 -17.46 -1.38
C ALA A 159 -8.04 -16.71 -2.07
N ILE A 160 -8.28 -15.47 -2.45
CA ILE A 160 -7.25 -14.52 -2.89
C ILE A 160 -6.83 -13.73 -1.64
N PRO A 161 -5.52 -13.65 -1.30
CA PRO A 161 -5.07 -12.91 -0.13
C PRO A 161 -5.50 -11.44 -0.19
N ILE A 162 -6.10 -10.92 0.89
CA ILE A 162 -6.52 -9.52 1.01
C ILE A 162 -5.60 -8.82 2.01
N TYR A 163 -4.92 -7.75 1.55
CA TYR A 163 -4.08 -6.91 2.38
C TYR A 163 -4.76 -5.57 2.64
N LEU A 164 -4.66 -5.08 3.88
CA LEU A 164 -5.20 -3.78 4.26
C LEU A 164 -4.07 -2.83 4.67
N PRO A 165 -4.09 -1.57 4.19
CA PRO A 165 -3.18 -0.55 4.68
C PRO A 165 -3.62 -0.05 6.04
N ALA A 166 -2.67 0.38 6.84
CA ALA A 166 -2.96 1.04 8.11
C ALA A 166 -2.01 2.20 8.36
N VAL A 167 -2.49 3.21 9.07
CA VAL A 167 -1.67 4.28 9.66
C VAL A 167 -1.74 4.18 11.17
N PHE A 168 -2.95 4.06 11.72
CA PHE A 168 -3.23 4.08 13.15
C PHE A 168 -3.61 2.71 13.72
N GLU A 169 -3.57 2.61 15.03
CA GLU A 169 -3.76 1.41 15.82
C GLU A 169 -5.05 0.64 15.46
N LYS A 170 -6.18 1.37 15.29
CA LYS A 170 -7.47 0.73 14.97
C LYS A 170 -7.49 0.07 13.59
N ALA A 171 -6.77 0.62 12.63
CA ALA A 171 -6.62 0.01 11.31
C ALA A 171 -5.68 -1.21 11.37
N CYS A 172 -4.60 -1.15 12.17
CA CYS A 172 -3.72 -2.31 12.41
C CYS A 172 -4.49 -3.44 13.13
N GLU A 173 -5.29 -3.11 14.15
CA GLU A 173 -6.17 -4.06 14.85
C GLU A 173 -7.14 -4.71 13.85
N GLN A 174 -7.77 -3.92 12.98
CA GLN A 174 -8.67 -4.45 11.96
C GLN A 174 -7.95 -5.38 10.98
N ALA A 175 -6.76 -5.00 10.51
CA ALA A 175 -5.97 -5.85 9.63
C ALA A 175 -5.66 -7.21 10.29
N GLY A 176 -5.27 -7.23 11.56
CA GLY A 176 -5.09 -8.45 12.34
C GLY A 176 -6.35 -9.32 12.40
N ALA A 177 -7.52 -8.68 12.55
CA ALA A 177 -8.78 -9.41 12.69
C ALA A 177 -9.31 -10.01 11.39
N ILE A 178 -9.14 -9.33 10.24
CA ILE A 178 -9.85 -9.71 9.00
C ILE A 178 -8.99 -9.83 7.75
N ALA A 179 -7.72 -9.40 7.75
CA ALA A 179 -6.88 -9.40 6.56
C ALA A 179 -5.88 -10.57 6.56
N ASP A 180 -5.37 -10.91 5.38
CA ASP A 180 -4.26 -11.87 5.20
C ASP A 180 -2.90 -11.16 5.21
N GLY A 181 -2.91 -9.83 5.12
CA GLY A 181 -1.72 -9.02 5.24
C GLY A 181 -2.00 -7.58 5.66
N LEU A 182 -0.95 -6.96 6.19
CA LEU A 182 -0.89 -5.55 6.56
C LEU A 182 0.10 -4.85 5.62
N LEU A 183 -0.37 -3.86 4.85
CA LEU A 183 0.49 -2.94 4.11
C LEU A 183 0.89 -1.81 5.06
N GLY A 184 2.16 -1.83 5.47
CA GLY A 184 2.71 -0.82 6.36
C GLY A 184 2.86 0.52 5.65
N HIS A 185 2.42 1.59 6.30
CA HIS A 185 2.46 2.92 5.72
C HIS A 185 3.90 3.46 5.67
N PRO A 186 4.35 4.07 4.56
CA PRO A 186 5.74 4.53 4.40
C PRO A 186 6.12 5.69 5.33
N LEU A 187 5.16 6.32 6.00
CA LEU A 187 5.44 7.34 7.03
C LEU A 187 5.89 6.72 8.37
N TRP A 188 5.69 5.41 8.62
CA TRP A 188 6.00 4.83 9.92
C TRP A 188 7.48 4.91 10.26
N THR A 189 7.76 5.48 11.43
CA THR A 189 9.09 5.45 12.04
C THR A 189 9.37 4.07 12.65
N THR A 190 10.65 3.73 12.87
CA THR A 190 11.03 2.49 13.58
C THR A 190 10.37 2.40 14.97
N ALA A 191 10.30 3.53 15.70
CA ALA A 191 9.64 3.57 16.99
C ALA A 191 8.14 3.27 16.90
N TRP A 192 7.45 3.81 15.89
CA TRP A 192 6.02 3.54 15.67
C TRP A 192 5.77 2.05 15.37
N LEU A 193 6.61 1.45 14.53
CA LEU A 193 6.56 0.02 14.22
C LEU A 193 6.70 -0.83 15.48
N ARG A 194 7.73 -0.55 16.28
CA ARG A 194 8.03 -1.29 17.51
C ARG A 194 6.93 -1.16 18.56
N ASP A 195 6.47 0.08 18.80
CA ASP A 195 5.69 0.40 20.00
C ASP A 195 4.17 0.38 19.75
N ARG A 196 3.71 0.51 18.51
CA ARG A 196 2.28 0.64 18.19
C ARG A 196 1.76 -0.45 17.26
N VAL A 197 2.44 -0.69 16.13
CA VAL A 197 1.91 -1.57 15.08
C VAL A 197 1.78 -3.01 15.54
N GLY A 198 2.85 -3.58 16.11
CA GLY A 198 2.88 -4.96 16.54
C GLY A 198 1.81 -5.27 17.61
N GLN A 199 1.67 -4.39 18.59
CA GLN A 199 0.68 -4.55 19.68
C GLN A 199 -0.76 -4.47 19.14
N SER A 200 -1.04 -3.51 18.24
CA SER A 200 -2.37 -3.33 17.68
C SER A 200 -2.77 -4.48 16.77
N LEU A 201 -1.83 -4.98 15.97
CA LEU A 201 -2.04 -6.16 15.13
C LEU A 201 -2.34 -7.40 16.00
N ALA A 202 -1.55 -7.62 17.05
CA ALA A 202 -1.74 -8.72 17.99
C ALA A 202 -3.12 -8.68 18.65
N LEU A 203 -3.57 -7.50 19.07
CA LEU A 203 -4.92 -7.32 19.63
C LEU A 203 -6.02 -7.72 18.63
N GLY A 204 -5.86 -7.42 17.35
CA GLY A 204 -6.79 -7.82 16.30
C GLY A 204 -6.79 -9.33 16.07
N LEU A 205 -5.61 -9.95 16.05
CA LEU A 205 -5.44 -11.39 15.92
C LEU A 205 -6.10 -12.13 17.10
N ASP A 206 -5.83 -11.70 18.33
CA ASP A 206 -6.38 -12.32 19.54
C ASP A 206 -7.91 -12.26 19.57
N LYS A 207 -8.50 -11.12 19.21
CA LYS A 207 -9.96 -10.96 19.12
C LYS A 207 -10.62 -11.87 18.07
N ALA A 208 -9.87 -12.21 17.03
CA ALA A 208 -10.34 -13.08 15.94
C ALA A 208 -9.93 -14.55 16.13
N GLY A 209 -9.19 -14.89 17.19
CA GLY A 209 -8.66 -16.24 17.43
C GLY A 209 -7.63 -16.69 16.39
N ARG A 210 -6.87 -15.73 15.82
CA ARG A 210 -5.91 -15.96 14.73
C ARG A 210 -4.48 -15.95 15.24
N LYS A 211 -3.59 -16.59 14.47
CA LYS A 211 -2.15 -16.63 14.76
C LYS A 211 -1.40 -15.54 13.99
N ARG A 212 -0.28 -15.06 14.52
CA ARG A 212 0.60 -14.08 13.85
C ARG A 212 1.06 -14.57 12.46
N SER A 213 1.27 -15.86 12.29
CA SER A 213 1.69 -16.47 11.01
C SER A 213 0.63 -16.42 9.90
N GLU A 214 -0.62 -16.04 10.22
CA GLU A 214 -1.70 -15.91 9.25
C GLU A 214 -1.81 -14.51 8.62
N VAL A 215 -0.95 -13.57 9.07
CA VAL A 215 -0.93 -12.21 8.54
C VAL A 215 0.49 -11.82 8.16
N THR A 216 0.70 -11.51 6.89
CA THR A 216 1.99 -11.00 6.38
C THR A 216 2.06 -9.48 6.54
N ILE A 217 3.11 -8.96 7.16
CA ILE A 217 3.40 -7.53 7.19
C ILE A 217 4.34 -7.20 6.03
N ASN A 218 3.85 -6.46 5.03
CA ASN A 218 4.69 -5.88 3.99
C ASN A 218 4.87 -4.39 4.27
N LEU A 219 6.09 -3.99 4.59
CA LEU A 219 6.39 -2.63 5.01
C LEU A 219 6.84 -1.80 3.82
N MET A 220 6.06 -0.80 3.45
CA MET A 220 6.50 0.24 2.51
C MET A 220 7.43 1.22 3.22
N ILE A 221 8.54 1.60 2.57
CA ILE A 221 9.58 2.44 3.16
C ILE A 221 10.03 3.47 2.14
N PHE A 222 9.84 4.77 2.42
CA PHE A 222 10.47 5.81 1.61
C PHE A 222 11.99 5.67 1.67
N THR A 223 12.62 5.52 0.51
CA THR A 223 14.02 5.18 0.37
C THR A 223 14.71 6.07 -0.65
N VAL A 224 15.79 6.74 -0.24
CA VAL A 224 16.60 7.60 -1.09
C VAL A 224 18.08 7.20 -0.94
N ILE A 225 18.61 6.50 -1.94
CA ILE A 225 20.04 6.11 -1.96
C ILE A 225 20.83 7.20 -2.66
N ASN A 226 21.60 7.97 -1.89
CA ASN A 226 22.44 9.05 -2.40
C ASN A 226 23.58 9.32 -1.40
N ASP A 227 24.84 9.27 -1.88
CA ASP A 227 26.02 9.54 -1.06
C ASP A 227 26.05 11.00 -0.56
N ASN A 228 25.40 11.92 -1.29
CA ASN A 228 25.17 13.28 -0.81
C ASN A 228 23.90 13.32 0.07
N ARG A 229 24.07 13.18 1.37
CA ARG A 229 22.98 13.17 2.36
C ARG A 229 22.13 14.44 2.32
N ALA A 230 22.74 15.60 2.13
CA ALA A 230 22.00 16.88 2.06
C ALA A 230 21.07 16.93 0.84
N GLU A 231 21.51 16.39 -0.29
CA GLU A 231 20.71 16.25 -1.50
C GLU A 231 19.59 15.22 -1.29
N ALA A 232 19.87 14.08 -0.67
CA ALA A 232 18.85 13.06 -0.35
C ALA A 232 17.72 13.64 0.52
N ILE A 233 18.05 14.42 1.54
CA ILE A 233 17.09 15.11 2.41
C ILE A 233 16.27 16.13 1.61
N ALA A 234 16.92 16.94 0.77
CA ALA A 234 16.22 17.94 -0.05
C ALA A 234 15.22 17.31 -1.00
N ASP A 235 15.57 16.17 -1.62
CA ASP A 235 14.70 15.42 -2.53
C ASP A 235 13.50 14.76 -1.81
N ALA A 236 13.69 14.28 -0.59
CA ALA A 236 12.62 13.68 0.19
C ALA A 236 11.65 14.72 0.79
N ARG A 237 12.08 15.97 0.98
CA ARG A 237 11.37 17.03 1.71
C ARG A 237 9.96 17.28 1.20
N THR A 238 9.82 17.52 -0.10
CA THR A 238 8.52 17.83 -0.71
C THR A 238 7.55 16.67 -0.56
N ASN A 239 8.05 15.42 -0.64
CA ASN A 239 7.22 14.23 -0.47
C ASN A 239 6.68 14.13 0.96
N ILE A 240 7.50 14.36 1.98
CA ILE A 240 7.06 14.34 3.38
C ILE A 240 6.09 15.49 3.65
N ALA A 241 6.39 16.72 3.20
CA ALA A 241 5.49 17.86 3.33
C ALA A 241 4.13 17.61 2.65
N PHE A 242 4.12 16.94 1.48
CA PHE A 242 2.89 16.58 0.77
C PHE A 242 2.01 15.63 1.59
N TYR A 243 2.56 14.60 2.23
CA TYR A 243 1.77 13.74 3.13
C TYR A 243 1.30 14.50 4.37
N THR A 244 2.16 15.32 4.94
CA THR A 244 1.88 16.07 6.19
C THR A 244 0.75 17.10 6.01
N GLN A 245 0.55 17.66 4.81
CA GLN A 245 -0.49 18.63 4.54
C GLN A 245 -1.91 18.09 4.76
N SER A 246 -2.09 16.78 4.74
CA SER A 246 -3.41 16.17 4.92
C SER A 246 -3.79 16.12 6.41
N PRO A 247 -4.96 16.70 6.82
CA PRO A 247 -5.37 16.80 8.22
C PRO A 247 -5.43 15.47 8.95
N GLN A 248 -5.71 14.39 8.24
CA GLN A 248 -5.78 13.04 8.80
C GLN A 248 -4.46 12.56 9.44
N TYR A 249 -3.31 13.12 9.04
CA TYR A 249 -2.00 12.74 9.57
C TYR A 249 -1.53 13.62 10.74
N LEU A 250 -2.24 14.71 11.08
CA LEU A 250 -1.82 15.62 12.15
C LEU A 250 -1.54 14.88 13.46
N ARG A 251 -2.46 13.98 13.87
CA ARG A 251 -2.28 13.17 15.07
C ARG A 251 -1.00 12.32 15.01
N TYR A 252 -0.73 11.69 13.86
CA TYR A 252 0.47 10.88 13.68
C TYR A 252 1.75 11.71 13.90
N PHE A 253 1.84 12.87 13.23
CA PHE A 253 3.00 13.75 13.34
C PHE A 253 3.15 14.32 14.75
N ALA A 254 2.05 14.63 15.43
CA ALA A 254 2.09 15.07 16.83
C ALA A 254 2.64 13.98 17.76
N GLU A 255 2.22 12.74 17.59
CA GLU A 255 2.69 11.61 18.42
C GLU A 255 4.16 11.23 18.18
N ILE A 256 4.71 11.52 16.98
CA ILE A 256 6.15 11.34 16.70
C ILE A 256 7.00 12.59 16.92
N GLY A 257 6.42 13.65 17.52
CA GLY A 257 7.14 14.84 17.97
C GLY A 257 7.18 16.01 16.98
N PHE A 258 6.46 15.94 15.86
CA PHE A 258 6.43 16.97 14.80
C PHE A 258 5.05 17.63 14.63
N GLY A 259 4.30 17.78 15.72
CA GLY A 259 2.95 18.36 15.67
C GLY A 259 2.93 19.82 15.22
N LYS A 260 3.86 20.65 15.70
CA LYS A 260 3.95 22.06 15.34
C LYS A 260 4.33 22.25 13.86
N GLU A 261 5.24 21.44 13.40
CA GLU A 261 5.68 21.41 11.99
C GLU A 261 4.52 20.99 11.08
N ALA A 262 3.75 19.99 11.49
CA ALA A 262 2.57 19.53 10.75
C ALA A 262 1.49 20.61 10.67
N GLU A 263 1.19 21.31 11.79
CA GLU A 263 0.26 22.45 11.79
C GLU A 263 0.74 23.59 10.86
N ALA A 264 2.04 23.91 10.89
CA ALA A 264 2.61 24.95 10.02
C ALA A 264 2.54 24.55 8.53
N ILE A 265 2.81 23.28 8.20
CA ILE A 265 2.70 22.74 6.84
C ILE A 265 1.24 22.80 6.36
N GLN A 266 0.28 22.42 7.19
CA GLN A 266 -1.14 22.47 6.85
C GLN A 266 -1.64 23.91 6.66
N ALA A 267 -1.21 24.83 7.50
CA ALA A 267 -1.53 26.26 7.36
C ALA A 267 -0.96 26.84 6.05
N ALA A 268 0.29 26.51 5.71
CA ALA A 268 0.92 26.96 4.47
C ALA A 268 0.21 26.36 3.23
N PHE A 269 -0.19 25.08 3.30
CA PHE A 269 -0.94 24.45 2.22
C PHE A 269 -2.31 25.09 2.00
N ALA A 270 -3.01 25.47 3.06
CA ALA A 270 -4.32 26.11 2.97
C ALA A 270 -4.31 27.43 2.16
N VAL A 271 -3.16 28.11 2.13
CA VAL A 271 -2.93 29.32 1.33
C VAL A 271 -2.07 29.08 0.08
N GLN A 272 -1.82 27.80 -0.24
CA GLN A 272 -1.02 27.37 -1.40
C GLN A 272 0.44 27.89 -1.41
N ASP A 273 1.01 28.14 -0.24
CA ASP A 273 2.42 28.52 -0.10
C ASP A 273 3.30 27.26 0.04
N TYR A 274 3.62 26.65 -1.11
CA TYR A 274 4.45 25.45 -1.17
C TYR A 274 5.90 25.69 -0.70
N GLY A 275 6.38 26.94 -0.79
CA GLY A 275 7.69 27.33 -0.28
C GLY A 275 7.73 27.30 1.26
N ALA A 276 6.68 27.84 1.90
CA ALA A 276 6.53 27.78 3.35
C ALA A 276 6.32 26.34 3.84
N MET A 277 5.57 25.50 3.11
CA MET A 277 5.44 24.07 3.42
C MET A 277 6.79 23.37 3.50
N ALA A 278 7.64 23.55 2.50
CA ALA A 278 8.97 22.94 2.47
C ALA A 278 9.85 23.44 3.62
N LYS A 279 9.80 24.73 3.94
CA LYS A 279 10.55 25.33 5.07
C LYS A 279 10.10 24.82 6.43
N ALA A 280 8.80 24.52 6.58
CA ALA A 280 8.24 24.01 7.83
C ALA A 280 8.55 22.51 8.07
N CYS A 281 9.13 21.81 7.09
CA CYS A 281 9.52 20.40 7.18
C CYS A 281 11.03 20.30 7.49
N PRO A 282 11.45 20.12 8.76
CA PRO A 282 12.87 20.09 9.14
C PRO A 282 13.55 18.77 8.73
N ASP A 283 14.89 18.79 8.67
CA ASP A 283 15.69 17.64 8.26
C ASP A 283 15.51 16.42 9.19
N GLU A 284 15.29 16.67 10.48
CA GLU A 284 15.03 15.66 11.49
C GLU A 284 13.72 14.90 11.22
N MET A 285 12.68 15.61 10.79
CA MET A 285 11.38 15.01 10.42
C MET A 285 11.53 14.11 9.19
N ILE A 286 12.30 14.55 8.21
CA ILE A 286 12.58 13.78 6.99
C ILE A 286 13.36 12.52 7.33
N SER A 287 14.44 12.66 8.11
CA SER A 287 15.32 11.56 8.51
C SER A 287 14.65 10.55 9.45
N ALA A 288 13.65 10.96 10.23
CA ALA A 288 12.87 10.05 11.06
C ALA A 288 11.98 9.10 10.24
N ILE A 289 11.51 9.56 9.08
CA ILE A 289 10.53 8.85 8.25
C ILE A 289 11.20 8.16 7.07
N THR A 290 12.03 8.89 6.31
CA THR A 290 12.69 8.40 5.10
C THR A 290 14.01 7.73 5.45
N ILE A 291 14.23 6.54 4.92
CA ILE A 291 15.54 5.90 4.92
C ILE A 291 16.38 6.54 3.81
N LEU A 292 17.51 7.12 4.18
CA LEU A 292 18.36 7.86 3.23
C LEU A 292 19.85 7.82 3.59
N GLY A 293 20.69 7.91 2.58
CA GLY A 293 22.13 7.89 2.68
C GLY A 293 22.80 7.07 1.58
N SER A 294 24.06 6.66 1.81
CA SER A 294 24.77 5.71 0.95
C SER A 294 24.08 4.35 0.89
N ALA A 295 24.47 3.49 -0.04
CA ALA A 295 23.93 2.14 -0.15
C ALA A 295 24.04 1.33 1.15
N ASP A 296 25.20 1.40 1.81
CA ASP A 296 25.45 0.67 3.06
C ASP A 296 24.57 1.21 4.21
N GLU A 297 24.51 2.54 4.38
CA GLU A 297 23.66 3.17 5.39
C GLU A 297 22.19 2.83 5.19
N VAL A 298 21.71 2.79 3.95
CA VAL A 298 20.32 2.44 3.63
C VAL A 298 20.06 0.96 3.91
N GLN A 299 20.98 0.05 3.60
CA GLN A 299 20.85 -1.37 3.94
C GLN A 299 20.75 -1.60 5.45
N GLU A 300 21.56 -0.92 6.26
CA GLU A 300 21.50 -1.00 7.73
C GLU A 300 20.14 -0.51 8.27
N GLN A 301 19.70 0.67 7.82
CA GLN A 301 18.41 1.25 8.24
C GLN A 301 17.22 0.38 7.81
N VAL A 302 17.27 -0.23 6.62
CA VAL A 302 16.24 -1.17 6.15
C VAL A 302 16.26 -2.44 7.00
N ALA A 303 17.44 -2.98 7.31
CA ALA A 303 17.58 -4.18 8.15
C ALA A 303 17.00 -3.96 9.55
N GLU A 304 17.15 -2.77 10.12
CA GLU A 304 16.54 -2.40 11.40
C GLU A 304 14.99 -2.43 11.31
N ARG A 305 14.41 -1.82 10.29
CA ARG A 305 12.93 -1.82 10.12
C ARG A 305 12.37 -3.19 9.74
N ALA A 306 13.10 -3.96 8.96
CA ALA A 306 12.69 -5.29 8.50
C ALA A 306 12.53 -6.31 9.66
N GLN A 307 13.07 -6.04 10.85
CA GLN A 307 12.83 -6.87 12.03
C GLN A 307 11.36 -6.90 12.46
N TYR A 308 10.57 -5.91 12.02
CA TYR A 308 9.14 -5.77 12.35
C TYR A 308 8.22 -6.15 11.17
N ALA A 309 8.78 -6.72 10.09
CA ALA A 309 8.05 -7.04 8.87
C ALA A 309 8.42 -8.42 8.32
N ASP A 310 7.53 -9.00 7.53
CA ASP A 310 7.75 -10.26 6.81
C ASP A 310 8.24 -10.02 5.36
N ALA A 311 7.99 -8.82 4.85
CA ALA A 311 8.46 -8.35 3.54
C ALA A 311 8.63 -6.83 3.56
N ILE A 312 9.44 -6.30 2.66
CA ILE A 312 9.67 -4.86 2.51
C ILE A 312 9.39 -4.40 1.09
N THR A 313 9.01 -3.12 0.95
CA THR A 313 8.84 -2.44 -0.33
C THR A 313 9.54 -1.09 -0.25
N PRO A 314 10.81 -0.98 -0.70
CA PRO A 314 11.47 0.31 -0.83
C PRO A 314 10.76 1.16 -1.89
N VAL A 315 10.34 2.36 -1.53
CA VAL A 315 9.56 3.28 -2.39
C VAL A 315 10.32 4.58 -2.58
N VAL A 316 10.47 5.01 -3.82
CA VAL A 316 11.04 6.33 -4.11
C VAL A 316 10.04 7.42 -3.75
N PRO A 317 10.45 8.54 -3.10
CA PRO A 317 9.59 9.71 -2.95
C PRO A 317 9.03 10.17 -4.30
N GLN A 318 7.70 10.30 -4.39
CA GLN A 318 7.01 10.57 -5.67
C GLN A 318 6.79 12.08 -5.91
N PHE A 319 6.67 12.86 -4.84
CA PHE A 319 6.32 14.28 -4.93
C PHE A 319 7.56 15.15 -4.81
N GLY A 320 7.75 16.06 -5.77
CA GLY A 320 8.84 17.02 -5.78
C GLY A 320 10.17 16.51 -6.31
N VAL A 321 10.25 15.27 -6.75
CA VAL A 321 11.43 14.68 -7.41
C VAL A 321 11.19 14.64 -8.92
N ALA A 322 12.13 15.17 -9.70
CA ALA A 322 12.04 15.10 -11.16
C ALA A 322 12.00 13.64 -11.65
N PRO A 323 11.24 13.32 -12.72
CA PRO A 323 11.08 11.95 -13.22
C PRO A 323 12.41 11.23 -13.49
N GLU A 324 13.38 11.94 -14.06
CA GLU A 324 14.72 11.42 -14.36
C GLU A 324 15.48 11.06 -13.08
N LYS A 325 15.38 11.89 -12.05
CA LYS A 325 16.00 11.64 -10.74
C LYS A 325 15.32 10.50 -10.00
N ALA A 326 14.00 10.43 -10.07
CA ALA A 326 13.24 9.29 -9.54
C ALA A 326 13.64 7.96 -10.22
N ALA A 327 13.90 7.99 -11.53
CA ALA A 327 14.41 6.82 -12.25
C ALA A 327 15.81 6.39 -11.76
N ILE A 328 16.70 7.35 -11.47
CA ILE A 328 18.01 7.06 -10.86
C ILE A 328 17.84 6.40 -9.48
N TYR A 329 16.97 6.92 -8.63
CA TYR A 329 16.71 6.32 -7.32
C TYR A 329 16.10 4.92 -7.42
N ARG A 330 15.14 4.69 -8.34
CA ARG A 330 14.62 3.34 -8.60
C ARG A 330 15.72 2.37 -9.02
N LYS A 331 16.63 2.82 -9.90
CA LYS A 331 17.77 1.99 -10.31
C LYS A 331 18.67 1.67 -9.14
N ARG A 332 19.03 2.65 -8.30
CA ARG A 332 19.86 2.44 -7.10
C ARG A 332 19.22 1.47 -6.11
N ILE A 333 17.90 1.57 -5.91
CA ILE A 333 17.13 0.61 -5.10
C ILE A 333 17.23 -0.79 -5.71
N ALA A 334 17.09 -0.92 -7.02
CA ALA A 334 17.20 -2.21 -7.70
C ALA A 334 18.63 -2.79 -7.56
N ASP A 335 19.65 -1.98 -7.74
CA ASP A 335 21.06 -2.39 -7.61
C ASP A 335 21.39 -2.88 -6.19
N VAL A 336 20.69 -2.41 -5.16
CA VAL A 336 20.92 -2.77 -3.74
C VAL A 336 20.02 -3.91 -3.27
N PHE A 337 18.76 -3.92 -3.66
CA PHE A 337 17.77 -4.81 -3.06
C PHE A 337 17.26 -5.91 -4.00
N TYR A 338 17.36 -5.73 -5.33
CA TYR A 338 16.86 -6.71 -6.30
C TYR A 338 18.04 -7.51 -6.86
N ILE A 339 18.57 -8.48 -6.07
CA ILE A 339 19.74 -9.28 -6.39
C ILE A 339 19.39 -10.76 -6.25
#